data_10f79c824c7755b8520863d4545a7bd4
#
_entry.id   10f79c824c7755b8520863d4545a7bd4
#
_cell.length_a   1.000
_cell.length_b   1.000
_cell.length_c   1.000
_cell.angle_alpha   90.00
_cell.angle_beta   90.00
_cell.angle_gamma   90.00
#
_symmetry.space_group_name_H-M   'P 1'
#
loop_
_entity.id
_entity.type
_entity.pdbx_description
1 polymer ?
#
loop_
_entity_poly.entity_id
_entity_poly.type
_entity_poly.pdbx_seq_one_letter_code
_entity_poly.pdbx_strand_id
1 'polypeptide(L)'
;NGAVTVSSPSKTDLSHLLVNNGEIVEHTLGQCGKTRAWVIRNIKNNGFESPAELFCMEWTPSKGFYFVTYEGDVKRGAEEVAADEIETVVRS
;
A
#
# COMPACT_ATOMS: atom_id res chain seq x y z
N ASN A 1 -18.38 27.43 10.04
CA ASN A 1 -18.47 26.56 10.91
C ASN A 1 -17.47 25.42 10.88
N GLY A 2 -17.12 25.05 12.01
CA GLY A 2 -16.02 24.18 12.17
C GLY A 2 -16.21 22.81 11.56
N ALA A 3 -17.38 22.51 11.23
CA ALA A 3 -17.64 21.19 10.68
C ALA A 3 -16.88 20.95 9.42
N VAL A 4 -16.53 22.00 8.77
CA VAL A 4 -15.85 21.88 7.51
C VAL A 4 -14.52 21.17 7.66
N THR A 5 -13.89 21.39 8.76
CA THR A 5 -12.57 20.82 8.92
C THR A 5 -12.58 19.32 8.98
N VAL A 6 -13.70 18.77 9.34
CA VAL A 6 -13.75 17.34 9.49
C VAL A 6 -13.61 16.63 8.18
N SER A 7 -13.92 17.30 7.11
CA SER A 7 -13.87 16.64 5.83
C SER A 7 -12.47 16.47 5.30
N SER A 8 -11.49 17.12 5.90
CA SER A 8 -10.12 16.97 5.43
C SER A 8 -9.54 15.66 5.92
N PRO A 9 -9.14 14.75 5.03
CA PRO A 9 -8.50 13.54 5.48
C PRO A 9 -7.12 13.86 6.03
N SER A 10 -6.70 13.09 6.99
CA SER A 10 -5.33 13.22 7.48
C SER A 10 -4.40 12.70 6.40
N LYS A 11 -3.13 13.05 6.52
CA LYS A 11 -2.16 12.55 5.55
C LYS A 11 -2.06 11.04 5.55
N THR A 12 -2.35 10.43 6.69
CA THR A 12 -2.26 8.97 6.78
C THR A 12 -3.40 8.27 6.07
N ASP A 13 -4.44 9.01 5.69
CA ASP A 13 -5.57 8.42 4.99
C ASP A 13 -5.52 8.62 3.50
N LEU A 14 -4.46 9.25 3.00
CA LEU A 14 -4.34 9.45 1.56
C LEU A 14 -3.88 8.17 0.89
N SER A 15 -4.44 7.91 -0.28
CA SER A 15 -4.04 6.79 -1.09
C SER A 15 -2.78 7.14 -1.87
N HIS A 16 -1.82 6.22 -1.90
CA HIS A 16 -0.56 6.42 -2.61
C HIS A 16 -0.47 5.41 -3.74
N LEU A 17 -0.26 5.90 -4.96
CA LEU A 17 -0.12 5.03 -6.11
C LEU A 17 1.30 4.50 -6.15
N LEU A 18 1.46 3.22 -5.86
CA LEU A 18 2.78 2.58 -5.76
C LEU A 18 3.23 1.95 -7.07
N VAL A 19 2.29 1.42 -7.85
CA VAL A 19 2.59 0.82 -9.14
C VAL A 19 1.62 1.38 -10.15
N ASN A 20 2.13 1.75 -11.32
CA ASN A 20 1.32 2.27 -12.39
C ASN A 20 1.76 1.62 -13.67
N ASN A 21 0.85 0.92 -14.32
CA ASN A 21 1.11 0.26 -15.59
C ASN A 21 2.34 -0.64 -15.51
N GLY A 22 2.41 -1.42 -14.44
CA GLY A 22 3.46 -2.42 -14.28
C GLY A 22 4.78 -1.90 -13.74
N GLU A 23 4.86 -0.61 -13.40
CA GLU A 23 6.12 -0.03 -12.94
C GLU A 23 5.94 0.66 -11.59
N ILE A 24 6.97 0.53 -10.76
CA ILE A 24 6.95 1.17 -9.44
C ILE A 24 7.10 2.68 -9.63
N VAL A 25 6.25 3.44 -8.94
CA VAL A 25 6.25 4.89 -9.01
C VAL A 25 7.22 5.42 -7.96
N GLU A 26 8.46 5.70 -8.38
CA GLU A 26 9.51 6.10 -7.45
C GLU A 26 9.18 7.37 -6.70
N HIS A 27 8.55 8.30 -7.38
CA HIS A 27 8.20 9.57 -6.76
C HIS A 27 7.29 9.35 -5.54
N THR A 28 6.35 8.44 -5.67
CA THR A 28 5.45 8.12 -4.57
C THR A 28 6.21 7.53 -3.38
N LEU A 29 7.19 6.68 -3.66
CA LEU A 29 7.97 6.08 -2.58
C LEU A 29 8.68 7.15 -1.77
N GLY A 30 9.24 8.14 -2.44
CA GLY A 30 9.90 9.24 -1.74
C GLY A 30 8.93 10.02 -0.88
N GLN A 31 7.71 10.18 -1.34
CA GLN A 31 6.72 10.94 -0.59
C GLN A 31 6.26 10.23 0.68
N CYS A 32 6.15 8.91 0.64
CA CYS A 32 5.64 8.18 1.79
C CYS A 32 6.74 7.46 2.58
N GLY A 33 8.00 7.65 2.20
CA GLY A 33 9.11 7.11 2.97
C GLY A 33 9.28 5.61 2.86
N LYS A 34 8.85 5.04 1.75
CA LYS A 34 8.95 3.59 1.55
C LYS A 34 9.99 3.28 0.49
N THR A 35 10.34 1.99 0.37
CA THR A 35 11.39 1.57 -0.55
C THR A 35 10.82 0.61 -1.59
N ARG A 36 11.58 0.42 -2.68
CA ARG A 36 11.20 -0.57 -3.69
C ARG A 36 11.10 -1.97 -3.07
N ALA A 37 12.03 -2.30 -2.17
CA ALA A 37 12.01 -3.61 -1.54
C ALA A 37 10.72 -3.83 -0.75
N TRP A 38 10.24 -2.80 -0.09
CA TRP A 38 9.00 -2.89 0.66
C TRP A 38 7.82 -3.16 -0.29
N VAL A 39 7.78 -2.46 -1.41
CA VAL A 39 6.70 -2.65 -2.38
C VAL A 39 6.74 -4.08 -2.92
N ILE A 40 7.92 -4.54 -3.33
CA ILE A 40 8.04 -5.86 -3.91
C ILE A 40 7.67 -6.94 -2.91
N ARG A 41 8.09 -6.79 -1.66
CA ARG A 41 7.75 -7.76 -0.63
C ARG A 41 6.24 -7.87 -0.46
N ASN A 42 5.55 -6.74 -0.46
CA ASN A 42 4.10 -6.78 -0.28
C ASN A 42 3.38 -7.30 -1.51
N ILE A 43 3.93 -7.07 -2.69
CA ILE A 43 3.38 -7.66 -3.90
C ILE A 43 3.46 -9.19 -3.81
N LYS A 44 4.63 -9.70 -3.40
CA LYS A 44 4.81 -11.14 -3.30
C LYS A 44 3.96 -11.75 -2.19
N ASN A 45 3.83 -11.06 -1.07
CA ASN A 45 3.01 -11.52 0.02
C ASN A 45 1.55 -11.65 -0.37
N ASN A 46 1.14 -10.94 -1.39
CA ASN A 46 -0.25 -10.97 -1.83
C ASN A 46 -0.44 -11.85 -3.07
N GLY A 47 0.55 -12.65 -3.40
CA GLY A 47 0.37 -13.67 -4.43
C GLY A 47 0.81 -13.27 -5.82
N PHE A 48 1.41 -12.13 -5.99
CA PHE A 48 1.92 -11.71 -7.30
C PHE A 48 3.43 -11.86 -7.32
N GLU A 49 4.01 -12.05 -8.48
CA GLU A 49 5.44 -12.27 -8.58
C GLU A 49 6.23 -10.99 -8.78
N SER A 50 5.64 -10.00 -9.42
CA SER A 50 6.36 -8.76 -9.67
C SER A 50 5.38 -7.64 -9.97
N PRO A 51 5.85 -6.39 -9.92
CA PRO A 51 4.98 -5.26 -10.28
C PRO A 51 4.48 -5.33 -11.71
N ALA A 52 5.20 -6.04 -12.59
CA ALA A 52 4.80 -6.12 -13.99
C ALA A 52 3.45 -6.79 -14.19
N GLU A 53 2.98 -7.54 -13.21
CA GLU A 53 1.68 -8.19 -13.32
C GLU A 53 0.53 -7.26 -13.02
N LEU A 54 0.80 -6.06 -12.52
CA LEU A 54 -0.23 -5.19 -12.01
C LEU A 54 -0.42 -3.98 -12.92
N PHE A 55 -1.69 -3.71 -13.23
CA PHE A 55 -2.03 -2.47 -13.88
C PHE A 55 -1.81 -1.31 -12.91
N CYS A 56 -2.22 -1.50 -11.64
CA CYS A 56 -1.89 -0.52 -10.62
C CYS A 56 -1.94 -1.15 -9.23
N MET A 57 -1.27 -0.47 -8.29
CA MET A 57 -1.27 -0.85 -6.89
C MET A 57 -1.29 0.42 -6.08
N GLU A 58 -2.24 0.51 -5.17
CA GLU A 58 -2.37 1.67 -4.29
C GLU A 58 -2.25 1.23 -2.85
N TRP A 59 -1.81 2.14 -2.01
CA TRP A 59 -1.66 1.87 -0.59
C TRP A 59 -2.23 3.03 0.19
N THR A 60 -3.11 2.71 1.15
CA THR A 60 -3.64 3.68 2.09
C THR A 60 -3.26 3.16 3.46
N PRO A 61 -2.50 3.94 4.24
CA PRO A 61 -2.01 3.42 5.53
C PRO A 61 -3.08 2.82 6.42
N SER A 62 -4.27 3.39 6.42
CA SER A 62 -5.34 2.88 7.27
C SER A 62 -6.12 1.73 6.66
N LYS A 63 -5.98 1.51 5.35
CA LYS A 63 -6.81 0.52 4.67
C LYS A 63 -6.01 -0.61 4.02
N GLY A 64 -4.70 -0.44 3.86
CA GLY A 64 -3.88 -1.45 3.23
C GLY A 64 -3.74 -1.27 1.74
N PHE A 65 -3.60 -2.38 1.04
CA PHE A 65 -3.26 -2.37 -0.38
C PHE A 65 -4.46 -2.67 -1.25
N TYR A 66 -4.43 -2.11 -2.46
CA TYR A 66 -5.45 -2.31 -3.46
C TYR A 66 -4.72 -2.60 -4.77
N PHE A 67 -4.88 -3.80 -5.29
CA PHE A 67 -4.20 -4.28 -6.49
C PHE A 67 -5.18 -4.43 -7.63
N VAL A 68 -4.81 -4.00 -8.83
CA VAL A 68 -5.62 -4.21 -10.02
C VAL A 68 -4.73 -4.88 -11.06
N THR A 69 -5.17 -6.03 -11.57
CA THR A 69 -4.43 -6.74 -12.61
C THR A 69 -4.80 -6.20 -13.98
N TYR A 70 -4.02 -6.60 -14.99
CA TYR A 70 -4.33 -6.19 -16.36
C TYR A 70 -5.64 -6.79 -16.87
N GLU A 71 -6.08 -7.88 -16.27
CA GLU A 71 -7.38 -8.47 -16.64
C GLU A 71 -8.55 -7.75 -15.97
N GLY A 72 -8.25 -6.82 -15.08
CA GLY A 72 -9.32 -6.11 -14.38
C GLY A 72 -9.70 -6.68 -13.04
N ASP A 73 -9.00 -7.72 -12.58
CA ASP A 73 -9.27 -8.29 -11.27
C ASP A 73 -8.77 -7.37 -10.19
N VAL A 74 -9.51 -7.30 -9.10
CA VAL A 74 -9.17 -6.45 -7.97
C VAL A 74 -8.89 -7.33 -6.76
N LYS A 75 -7.82 -7.01 -6.05
CA LYS A 75 -7.49 -7.70 -4.80
C LYS A 75 -7.13 -6.67 -3.75
N ARG A 76 -7.56 -6.92 -2.52
CA ARG A 76 -7.19 -6.07 -1.39
C ARG A 76 -6.33 -6.86 -0.45
N GLY A 77 -5.32 -6.20 0.12
CA GLY A 77 -4.42 -6.87 1.04
C GLY A 77 -4.05 -5.98 2.19
N ALA A 78 -3.66 -6.61 3.28
CA ALA A 78 -3.22 -5.88 4.46
C ALA A 78 -1.71 -5.71 4.41
N GLU A 79 -1.24 -4.63 5.01
CA GLU A 79 0.18 -4.41 5.12
C GLU A 79 0.77 -5.42 6.10
N GLU A 80 1.96 -5.96 5.75
CA GLU A 80 2.62 -6.90 6.61
C GLU A 80 3.14 -6.21 7.87
N VAL A 81 2.89 -6.83 9.02
CA VAL A 81 3.39 -6.32 10.29
C VAL A 81 4.76 -6.93 10.53
N ALA A 82 5.72 -6.11 10.99
CA ALA A 82 7.05 -6.60 11.26
C ALA A 82 7.01 -7.67 12.35
N ALA A 83 7.93 -8.64 12.24
CA ALA A 83 7.93 -9.76 13.17
C ALA A 83 8.05 -9.34 14.62
N ASP A 84 8.87 -8.34 14.90
CA ASP A 84 9.03 -7.90 16.27
C ASP A 84 7.77 -7.23 16.80
N GLU A 85 7.02 -6.57 15.94
CA GLU A 85 5.75 -6.00 16.35
C GLU A 85 4.74 -7.07 16.66
N ILE A 86 4.76 -8.15 15.88
CA ILE A 86 3.87 -9.26 16.12
C ILE A 86 4.19 -9.90 17.46
N GLU A 87 5.47 -10.09 17.75
CA GLU A 87 5.86 -10.67 19.01
C GLU A 87 5.44 -9.82 20.18
N THR A 88 5.58 -8.52 20.03
CA THR A 88 5.19 -7.62 21.11
C THR A 88 3.70 -7.74 21.41
N VAL A 89 2.90 -7.82 20.37
CA VAL A 89 1.47 -7.97 20.55
C VAL A 89 1.14 -9.27 21.24
N VAL A 90 1.80 -10.33 20.86
CA VAL A 90 1.53 -11.63 21.45
C VAL A 90 1.88 -11.66 22.92
N ARG A 91 2.96 -11.00 23.29
CA ARG A 91 3.38 -10.98 24.68
C ARG A 91 2.54 -10.09 25.56
N SER A 92 1.90 -9.14 24.94
CA SER A 92 1.05 -8.23 25.69
C SER A 92 -0.22 -8.89 26.13
#